data_009aa394718c19e5bf8d0b960ae80fdf
#
_entry.id   009aa394718c19e5bf8d0b960ae80fdf
#
_cell.length_a   1.000
_cell.length_b   1.000
_cell.length_c   1.000
_cell.angle_alpha   90.00
_cell.angle_beta   90.00
_cell.angle_gamma   90.00
#
_symmetry.space_group_name_H-M   'P 1'
#
loop_
_entity.id
_entity.type
_entity.pdbx_description
1 polymer ?
#
loop_
_entity_poly.entity_id
_entity_poly.type
_entity_poly.pdbx_seq_one_letter_code
_entity_poly.pdbx_strand_id
1 'polypeptide(L)'
;MIKRYQNILLASYVLLGCSVASMAQTTKTVKFSTRDKGVEKSIKDWGIDATWVNYYNAKASSRNAGDQINFIRIGFYLHKKTNDDGSLSDGQIEKLDGALKFVHMVDKKMPIMLSPNNEEGIINWYKEKDGSANVDRWYNVMLKTKEYVESKGHEVISLEVFNEPDWKNWNMGKKPDFKKLFRKCNDWGVLRVGPSTLATNPSEEWFHTISSNIEVGSTHTLGGNMKQYIDFINKVKRRKKLFMNPEVHSLVEVIVGAELGIDSACWWDQINVGRAAFMKACQGRRLAYVQVKENWSAGCVYRGPDDVLYGFASTNERTNGKETKYKFVCTDQDATYYPNGDKEKGIFKKRGEPYEVQAKIKGKGKPSITQWFTVVPAN
;
A
#
# COMPACT_ATOMS: atom_id res chain seq x y z
N MET A 1 22.73 -33.52 -70.90
CA MET A 1 23.21 -34.57 -69.97
C MET A 1 23.18 -34.00 -68.58
N ILE A 2 22.10 -34.20 -67.84
CA ILE A 2 21.82 -33.64 -66.53
C ILE A 2 21.93 -34.76 -65.51
N LYS A 3 22.92 -34.69 -64.61
CA LYS A 3 23.03 -35.60 -63.48
C LYS A 3 22.32 -34.98 -62.29
N ARG A 4 21.28 -35.68 -61.80
CA ARG A 4 20.62 -35.47 -60.51
C ARG A 4 21.52 -35.92 -59.38
N TYR A 5 21.74 -35.08 -58.38
CA TYR A 5 22.21 -35.48 -57.06
C TYR A 5 21.05 -35.33 -56.09
N GLN A 6 20.61 -36.45 -55.54
CA GLN A 6 19.70 -36.52 -54.40
C GLN A 6 20.54 -36.35 -53.14
N ASN A 7 20.29 -35.26 -52.42
CA ASN A 7 20.79 -35.12 -51.06
C ASN A 7 19.74 -35.60 -50.08
N ILE A 8 20.08 -36.68 -49.37
CA ILE A 8 19.33 -37.21 -48.23
C ILE A 8 19.59 -36.29 -47.04
N LEU A 9 18.60 -35.50 -46.61
CA LEU A 9 18.62 -34.76 -45.36
C LEU A 9 18.17 -35.72 -44.23
N LEU A 10 19.13 -36.18 -43.41
CA LEU A 10 18.83 -36.80 -42.13
C LEU A 10 18.36 -35.70 -41.17
N ALA A 11 17.04 -35.63 -40.89
CA ALA A 11 16.50 -34.78 -39.84
C ALA A 11 16.75 -35.43 -38.49
N SER A 12 17.75 -34.97 -37.78
CA SER A 12 17.97 -35.32 -36.37
C SER A 12 16.98 -34.53 -35.52
N TYR A 13 15.91 -35.15 -35.09
CA TYR A 13 15.02 -34.62 -34.05
C TYR A 13 15.76 -34.67 -32.70
N VAL A 14 16.35 -33.55 -32.33
CA VAL A 14 16.75 -33.33 -30.94
C VAL A 14 15.47 -33.02 -30.15
N LEU A 15 14.96 -34.01 -29.44
CA LEU A 15 13.96 -33.85 -28.39
C LEU A 15 14.62 -33.07 -27.26
N LEU A 16 14.53 -31.73 -27.32
CA LEU A 16 14.73 -30.87 -26.15
C LEU A 16 13.56 -31.16 -25.20
N GLY A 17 13.74 -32.09 -24.32
CA GLY A 17 12.90 -32.24 -23.14
C GLY A 17 12.99 -31.00 -22.29
N CYS A 18 12.11 -30.02 -22.53
CA CYS A 18 11.85 -28.96 -21.54
C CYS A 18 11.30 -29.65 -20.29
N SER A 19 12.18 -30.03 -19.38
CA SER A 19 11.80 -30.31 -18.02
C SER A 19 11.24 -29.01 -17.46
N VAL A 20 9.92 -28.83 -17.53
CA VAL A 20 9.22 -27.87 -16.72
C VAL A 20 9.44 -28.31 -15.28
N ALA A 21 10.50 -27.81 -14.66
CA ALA A 21 10.69 -28.00 -13.23
C ALA A 21 9.42 -27.41 -12.58
N SER A 22 8.53 -28.28 -12.17
CA SER A 22 7.38 -27.91 -11.33
C SER A 22 7.97 -27.24 -10.11
N MET A 23 7.94 -25.89 -10.08
CA MET A 23 8.36 -25.16 -8.89
C MET A 23 7.46 -25.66 -7.76
N ALA A 24 8.04 -26.39 -6.81
CA ALA A 24 7.30 -26.89 -5.67
C ALA A 24 6.56 -25.73 -5.00
N GLN A 25 5.24 -25.83 -4.91
CA GLN A 25 4.40 -24.82 -4.29
C GLN A 25 4.84 -24.61 -2.84
N THR A 26 5.22 -23.39 -2.49
CA THR A 26 5.60 -23.06 -1.12
C THR A 26 4.38 -23.21 -0.21
N THR A 27 4.50 -24.05 0.81
CA THR A 27 3.44 -24.25 1.82
C THR A 27 3.93 -23.80 3.19
N LYS A 28 3.10 -23.07 3.92
CA LYS A 28 3.37 -22.60 5.28
C LYS A 28 2.18 -22.88 6.20
N THR A 29 2.48 -23.21 7.46
CA THR A 29 1.44 -23.46 8.47
C THR A 29 1.36 -22.29 9.45
N VAL A 30 0.16 -21.75 9.62
CA VAL A 30 -0.19 -20.72 10.59
C VAL A 30 -0.92 -21.41 11.73
N LYS A 31 -0.23 -21.68 12.85
CA LYS A 31 -0.80 -22.31 14.02
C LYS A 31 -1.28 -21.25 14.99
N PHE A 32 -2.49 -21.39 15.52
CA PHE A 32 -3.07 -20.50 16.53
C PHE A 32 -3.88 -21.28 17.56
N SER A 33 -4.03 -20.71 18.74
CA SER A 33 -4.93 -21.19 19.79
C SER A 33 -6.02 -20.16 20.05
N THR A 34 -7.24 -20.60 20.22
CA THR A 34 -8.36 -19.72 20.56
C THR A 34 -8.29 -19.20 22.00
N ARG A 35 -7.43 -19.79 22.83
CA ARG A 35 -7.18 -19.38 24.23
C ARG A 35 -5.98 -18.44 24.37
N ASP A 36 -5.21 -18.23 23.29
CA ASP A 36 -4.07 -17.32 23.30
C ASP A 36 -4.55 -15.88 23.47
N LYS A 37 -3.90 -15.14 24.37
CA LYS A 37 -4.16 -13.71 24.56
C LYS A 37 -3.68 -12.87 23.38
N GLY A 38 -2.75 -13.41 22.58
CA GLY A 38 -2.15 -12.72 21.46
C GLY A 38 -1.31 -11.49 21.86
N VAL A 39 -0.79 -10.79 20.86
CA VAL A 39 0.01 -9.58 21.02
C VAL A 39 -0.62 -8.42 20.26
N GLU A 40 -0.43 -7.21 20.75
CA GLU A 40 -0.89 -6.01 20.07
C GLU A 40 -0.01 -5.75 18.83
N LYS A 41 -0.63 -5.70 17.66
CA LYS A 41 -0.02 -5.46 16.37
C LYS A 41 -1.00 -4.67 15.51
N SER A 42 -1.26 -3.44 15.93
CA SER A 42 -2.23 -2.56 15.29
C SER A 42 -1.56 -1.53 14.40
N ILE A 43 -2.28 -1.09 13.38
CA ILE A 43 -2.03 0.14 12.63
C ILE A 43 -3.06 1.15 13.14
N LYS A 44 -2.60 2.31 13.61
CA LYS A 44 -3.46 3.29 14.29
C LYS A 44 -4.33 4.06 13.31
N ASP A 45 -3.72 4.59 12.26
CA ASP A 45 -4.38 5.50 11.34
C ASP A 45 -4.50 4.90 9.95
N TRP A 46 -5.73 4.94 9.42
CA TRP A 46 -6.05 4.43 8.10
C TRP A 46 -6.57 5.53 7.19
N GLY A 47 -6.00 5.61 6.00
CA GLY A 47 -6.44 6.53 4.96
C GLY A 47 -6.94 5.84 3.71
N ILE A 48 -7.55 6.66 2.84
CA ILE A 48 -7.86 6.31 1.46
C ILE A 48 -7.30 7.38 0.53
N ASP A 49 -6.74 6.96 -0.59
CA ASP A 49 -6.25 7.86 -1.63
C ASP A 49 -7.40 8.37 -2.51
N ALA A 50 -7.55 9.67 -2.58
CA ALA A 50 -8.48 10.38 -3.44
C ALA A 50 -7.76 11.20 -4.53
N THR A 51 -6.45 11.04 -4.68
CA THR A 51 -5.66 11.74 -5.69
C THR A 51 -6.18 11.49 -7.10
N TRP A 52 -6.69 10.28 -7.36
CA TRP A 52 -7.23 9.82 -8.63
C TRP A 52 -8.75 9.92 -8.75
N VAL A 53 -9.41 10.59 -7.89
CA VAL A 53 -10.86 10.85 -7.76
C VAL A 53 -11.78 9.81 -8.40
N ASN A 54 -12.22 8.83 -7.61
CA ASN A 54 -13.21 7.84 -8.00
C ASN A 54 -14.37 7.80 -6.99
N TYR A 55 -15.47 8.49 -7.31
CA TYR A 55 -16.63 8.59 -6.41
C TYR A 55 -17.27 7.24 -6.06
N TYR A 56 -17.23 6.26 -6.98
CA TYR A 56 -17.71 4.92 -6.68
C TYR A 56 -16.88 4.26 -5.59
N ASN A 57 -15.56 4.37 -5.68
CA ASN A 57 -14.64 3.84 -4.68
C ASN A 57 -14.81 4.53 -3.32
N ALA A 58 -15.04 5.86 -3.30
CA ALA A 58 -15.31 6.60 -2.07
C ALA A 58 -16.55 6.06 -1.35
N LYS A 59 -17.65 5.96 -2.08
CA LYS A 59 -18.93 5.47 -1.55
C LYS A 59 -18.83 4.02 -1.04
N ALA A 60 -18.16 3.16 -1.79
CA ALA A 60 -17.95 1.77 -1.38
C ALA A 60 -17.03 1.67 -0.15
N SER A 61 -15.95 2.47 -0.10
CA SER A 61 -15.03 2.51 1.04
C SER A 61 -15.70 3.02 2.32
N SER A 62 -16.47 4.11 2.23
CA SER A 62 -17.25 4.64 3.34
C SER A 62 -18.24 3.60 3.88
N ARG A 63 -18.95 2.88 3.01
CA ARG A 63 -19.87 1.82 3.42
C ARG A 63 -19.17 0.65 4.11
N ASN A 64 -17.97 0.25 3.64
CA ASN A 64 -17.28 -0.94 4.12
C ASN A 64 -16.43 -0.67 5.37
N ALA A 65 -15.80 0.50 5.46
CA ALA A 65 -14.86 0.86 6.52
C ALA A 65 -15.35 1.99 7.44
N GLY A 66 -16.28 2.84 6.96
CA GLY A 66 -16.94 3.87 7.79
C GLY A 66 -15.98 4.69 8.64
N ASP A 67 -16.19 4.63 9.94
CA ASP A 67 -15.43 5.31 11.00
C ASP A 67 -13.98 4.85 11.20
N GLN A 68 -13.57 3.79 10.52
CA GLN A 68 -12.17 3.32 10.55
C GLN A 68 -11.26 4.17 9.65
N ILE A 69 -11.80 5.02 8.78
CA ILE A 69 -11.01 5.94 7.94
C ILE A 69 -10.71 7.20 8.76
N ASN A 70 -9.44 7.50 8.97
CA ASN A 70 -8.97 8.61 9.81
C ASN A 70 -8.49 9.81 9.01
N PHE A 71 -8.11 9.64 7.75
CA PHE A 71 -7.67 10.72 6.86
C PHE A 71 -7.89 10.35 5.39
N ILE A 72 -7.85 11.38 4.53
CA ILE A 72 -7.88 11.19 3.07
C ILE A 72 -6.67 11.89 2.45
N ARG A 73 -5.96 11.16 1.56
CA ARG A 73 -4.87 11.69 0.76
C ARG A 73 -5.43 12.33 -0.50
N ILE A 74 -5.18 13.63 -0.73
CA ILE A 74 -5.57 14.36 -1.94
C ILE A 74 -4.36 15.01 -2.61
N GLY A 75 -4.52 15.36 -3.90
CA GLY A 75 -3.45 15.94 -4.69
C GLY A 75 -3.34 17.45 -4.62
N PHE A 76 -2.11 17.99 -4.71
CA PHE A 76 -1.85 19.28 -5.29
C PHE A 76 -1.36 19.10 -6.74
N TYR A 77 -1.72 19.99 -7.66
CA TYR A 77 -1.69 19.71 -9.09
C TYR A 77 -0.58 20.46 -9.81
N LEU A 78 0.43 19.71 -10.29
CA LEU A 78 1.65 20.22 -10.95
C LEU A 78 1.58 20.20 -12.48
N HIS A 79 0.48 19.72 -13.05
CA HIS A 79 0.20 19.77 -14.49
C HIS A 79 -0.55 21.07 -14.91
N LYS A 80 -0.93 21.89 -13.94
CA LYS A 80 -1.54 23.20 -14.13
C LYS A 80 -0.63 24.29 -13.55
N LYS A 81 -0.42 25.37 -14.30
CA LYS A 81 0.31 26.56 -13.85
C LYS A 81 -0.55 27.31 -12.81
N THR A 82 0.09 27.83 -11.75
CA THR A 82 -0.52 28.87 -10.90
C THR A 82 -0.66 30.16 -11.70
N ASN A 83 -1.56 31.06 -11.26
CA ASN A 83 -1.67 32.40 -11.83
C ASN A 83 -0.35 33.19 -11.62
N ASP A 84 -0.17 34.29 -12.34
CA ASP A 84 1.05 35.12 -12.28
C ASP A 84 1.24 35.81 -10.92
N ASP A 85 0.16 36.03 -10.18
CA ASP A 85 0.16 36.50 -8.79
C ASP A 85 0.45 35.39 -7.76
N GLY A 86 0.65 34.18 -8.22
CA GLY A 86 0.92 32.99 -7.39
C GLY A 86 -0.33 32.31 -6.80
N SER A 87 -1.54 32.79 -7.05
CA SER A 87 -2.78 32.12 -6.66
C SER A 87 -3.02 30.85 -7.46
N LEU A 88 -3.87 29.93 -6.93
CA LEU A 88 -4.30 28.75 -7.68
C LEU A 88 -5.10 29.15 -8.91
N SER A 89 -4.82 28.52 -10.05
CA SER A 89 -5.63 28.70 -11.26
C SER A 89 -6.99 28.01 -11.14
N ASP A 90 -7.96 28.43 -11.95
CA ASP A 90 -9.29 27.82 -11.99
C ASP A 90 -9.23 26.29 -12.20
N GLY A 91 -8.30 25.83 -13.07
CA GLY A 91 -8.12 24.41 -13.31
C GLY A 91 -7.54 23.63 -12.12
N GLN A 92 -6.76 24.27 -11.24
CA GLN A 92 -6.30 23.66 -9.98
C GLN A 92 -7.44 23.64 -8.96
N ILE A 93 -8.23 24.71 -8.87
CA ILE A 93 -9.41 24.80 -8.00
C ILE A 93 -10.45 23.74 -8.39
N GLU A 94 -10.76 23.59 -9.67
CA GLU A 94 -11.70 22.58 -10.16
C GLU A 94 -11.29 21.15 -9.74
N LYS A 95 -10.01 20.82 -9.86
CA LYS A 95 -9.47 19.51 -9.42
C LYS A 95 -9.58 19.33 -7.90
N LEU A 96 -9.25 20.37 -7.13
CA LEU A 96 -9.38 20.34 -5.67
C LEU A 96 -10.84 20.20 -5.22
N ASP A 97 -11.76 20.92 -5.83
CA ASP A 97 -13.19 20.79 -5.55
C ASP A 97 -13.71 19.38 -5.89
N GLY A 98 -13.20 18.78 -6.97
CA GLY A 98 -13.45 17.38 -7.31
C GLY A 98 -12.97 16.41 -6.23
N ALA A 99 -11.75 16.62 -5.73
CA ALA A 99 -11.20 15.80 -4.64
C ALA A 99 -11.98 16.00 -3.33
N LEU A 100 -12.35 17.23 -3.00
CA LEU A 100 -13.15 17.54 -1.79
C LEU A 100 -14.56 16.95 -1.87
N LYS A 101 -15.19 16.87 -3.04
CA LYS A 101 -16.45 16.11 -3.21
C LYS A 101 -16.26 14.64 -2.86
N PHE A 102 -15.14 14.02 -3.25
CA PHE A 102 -14.81 12.66 -2.84
C PHE A 102 -14.66 12.57 -1.30
N VAL A 103 -13.92 13.50 -0.69
CA VAL A 103 -13.76 13.58 0.78
C VAL A 103 -15.13 13.62 1.47
N HIS A 104 -16.02 14.49 1.01
CA HIS A 104 -17.37 14.66 1.59
C HIS A 104 -18.28 13.43 1.45
N MET A 105 -17.97 12.50 0.54
CA MET A 105 -18.67 11.20 0.48
C MET A 105 -18.25 10.25 1.59
N VAL A 106 -17.09 10.46 2.20
CA VAL A 106 -16.61 9.68 3.34
C VAL A 106 -16.99 10.41 4.64
N ASP A 107 -16.47 11.63 4.85
CA ASP A 107 -16.82 12.51 5.96
C ASP A 107 -16.53 13.96 5.60
N LYS A 108 -17.42 14.88 6.01
CA LYS A 108 -17.30 16.32 5.73
C LYS A 108 -16.19 17.03 6.51
N LYS A 109 -15.67 16.41 7.56
CA LYS A 109 -14.61 16.96 8.42
C LYS A 109 -13.33 16.13 8.39
N MET A 110 -13.21 15.20 7.43
CA MET A 110 -12.07 14.32 7.33
C MET A 110 -10.76 15.10 7.24
N PRO A 111 -9.75 14.76 8.07
CA PRO A 111 -8.41 15.32 7.94
C PRO A 111 -7.76 14.95 6.61
N ILE A 112 -6.90 15.82 6.12
CA ILE A 112 -6.31 15.73 4.78
C ILE A 112 -4.80 15.51 4.87
N MET A 113 -4.30 14.57 4.09
CA MET A 113 -2.91 14.44 3.70
C MET A 113 -2.73 15.02 2.29
N LEU A 114 -1.82 15.97 2.12
CA LEU A 114 -1.47 16.49 0.80
C LEU A 114 -0.33 15.71 0.16
N SER A 115 -0.48 15.42 -1.13
CA SER A 115 0.56 14.75 -1.94
C SER A 115 0.56 15.36 -3.35
N PRO A 116 1.69 15.38 -4.09
CA PRO A 116 1.65 15.85 -5.47
C PRO A 116 0.87 14.87 -6.35
N ASN A 117 -0.09 15.40 -7.11
CA ASN A 117 -0.69 14.66 -8.21
C ASN A 117 0.14 14.90 -9.48
N ASN A 118 0.70 13.84 -10.00
CA ASN A 118 1.57 13.81 -11.16
C ASN A 118 1.02 12.99 -12.33
N GLU A 119 -0.24 12.56 -12.27
CA GLU A 119 -0.90 11.75 -13.30
C GLU A 119 -0.77 12.34 -14.71
N GLU A 120 -0.96 13.65 -14.84
CA GLU A 120 -0.86 14.37 -16.11
C GLU A 120 0.57 14.94 -16.34
N GLY A 121 1.56 14.51 -15.53
CA GLY A 121 2.94 14.98 -15.58
C GLY A 121 3.18 16.26 -14.77
N ILE A 122 4.42 16.73 -14.83
CA ILE A 122 4.85 17.98 -14.18
C ILE A 122 5.32 18.95 -15.25
N ILE A 123 4.64 20.07 -15.40
CA ILE A 123 4.95 21.06 -16.40
C ILE A 123 6.25 21.83 -16.09
N ASN A 124 6.90 22.36 -17.13
CA ASN A 124 8.16 23.09 -16.99
C ASN A 124 8.08 24.33 -16.09
N TRP A 125 6.88 24.82 -15.80
CA TRP A 125 6.67 25.90 -14.83
C TRP A 125 7.23 25.58 -13.44
N TYR A 126 7.16 24.32 -13.03
CA TYR A 126 7.66 23.85 -11.74
C TYR A 126 9.07 23.25 -11.80
N LYS A 127 9.78 23.44 -12.90
CA LYS A 127 11.13 22.90 -13.12
C LYS A 127 12.12 23.99 -13.49
N GLU A 128 13.36 23.74 -13.11
CA GLU A 128 14.51 24.48 -13.61
C GLU A 128 15.03 23.86 -14.92
N LYS A 129 15.87 24.60 -15.65
CA LYS A 129 16.46 24.13 -16.94
C LYS A 129 17.29 22.85 -16.79
N ASP A 130 17.86 22.61 -15.62
CA ASP A 130 18.69 21.44 -15.32
C ASP A 130 17.89 20.22 -14.81
N GLY A 131 16.56 20.30 -14.84
CA GLY A 131 15.63 19.25 -14.39
C GLY A 131 15.42 19.20 -12.88
N SER A 132 16.00 20.12 -12.09
CA SER A 132 15.65 20.28 -10.68
C SER A 132 14.27 20.90 -10.53
N ALA A 133 13.65 20.73 -9.35
CA ALA A 133 12.41 21.40 -9.05
C ALA A 133 12.63 22.90 -8.83
N ASN A 134 11.77 23.76 -9.40
CA ASN A 134 11.70 25.16 -8.98
C ASN A 134 11.08 25.22 -7.59
N VAL A 135 11.93 25.27 -6.58
CA VAL A 135 11.55 25.14 -5.16
C VAL A 135 10.54 26.18 -4.73
N ASP A 136 10.65 27.43 -5.25
CA ASP A 136 9.75 28.52 -4.82
C ASP A 136 8.35 28.36 -5.41
N ARG A 137 8.25 28.02 -6.69
CA ARG A 137 6.95 27.76 -7.34
C ARG A 137 6.28 26.51 -6.80
N TRP A 138 7.07 25.48 -6.54
CA TRP A 138 6.56 24.25 -5.93
C TRP A 138 6.04 24.48 -4.52
N TYR A 139 6.82 25.17 -3.68
CA TYR A 139 6.40 25.58 -2.34
C TYR A 139 5.12 26.40 -2.38
N ASN A 140 5.03 27.38 -3.31
CA ASN A 140 3.86 28.24 -3.43
C ASN A 140 2.59 27.44 -3.75
N VAL A 141 2.62 26.50 -4.71
CA VAL A 141 1.43 25.70 -5.03
C VAL A 141 1.02 24.80 -3.86
N MET A 142 1.96 24.24 -3.12
CA MET A 142 1.65 23.47 -1.90
C MET A 142 0.99 24.35 -0.85
N LEU A 143 1.54 25.55 -0.59
CA LEU A 143 1.00 26.50 0.38
C LEU A 143 -0.42 26.93 0.00
N LYS A 144 -0.62 27.35 -1.26
CA LYS A 144 -1.94 27.78 -1.74
C LYS A 144 -2.95 26.64 -1.75
N THR A 145 -2.54 25.40 -2.00
CA THR A 145 -3.41 24.23 -1.86
C THR A 145 -3.80 24.01 -0.41
N LYS A 146 -2.84 24.10 0.52
CA LYS A 146 -3.13 23.97 1.97
C LYS A 146 -4.13 25.05 2.41
N GLU A 147 -3.86 26.31 2.11
CA GLU A 147 -4.75 27.44 2.44
C GLU A 147 -6.16 27.25 1.86
N TYR A 148 -6.26 26.77 0.62
CA TYR A 148 -7.54 26.50 -0.02
C TYR A 148 -8.32 25.38 0.69
N VAL A 149 -7.68 24.26 0.97
CA VAL A 149 -8.29 23.10 1.65
C VAL A 149 -8.75 23.49 3.05
N GLU A 150 -7.95 24.26 3.79
CA GLU A 150 -8.30 24.76 5.13
C GLU A 150 -9.43 25.79 5.09
N SER A 151 -9.50 26.62 4.05
CA SER A 151 -10.63 27.55 3.84
C SER A 151 -11.96 26.83 3.60
N LYS A 152 -11.92 25.54 3.17
CA LYS A 152 -13.09 24.68 3.01
C LYS A 152 -13.45 23.91 4.29
N GLY A 153 -12.73 24.15 5.39
CA GLY A 153 -13.00 23.57 6.71
C GLY A 153 -12.34 22.23 7.00
N HIS A 154 -11.33 21.83 6.21
CA HIS A 154 -10.54 20.61 6.44
C HIS A 154 -9.20 20.94 7.07
N GLU A 155 -8.79 20.15 8.05
CA GLU A 155 -7.45 20.22 8.62
C GLU A 155 -6.45 19.49 7.71
N VAL A 156 -5.34 20.14 7.35
CA VAL A 156 -4.21 19.47 6.70
C VAL A 156 -3.26 18.96 7.77
N ILE A 157 -3.19 17.62 7.94
CA ILE A 157 -2.43 16.97 9.01
C ILE A 157 -1.06 16.47 8.56
N SER A 158 -0.87 16.23 7.27
CA SER A 158 0.39 15.70 6.74
C SER A 158 0.63 16.10 5.29
N LEU A 159 1.91 16.07 4.89
CA LEU A 159 2.36 16.53 3.57
C LEU A 159 3.47 15.64 3.03
N GLU A 160 3.29 15.15 1.82
CA GLU A 160 4.36 14.68 0.92
C GLU A 160 4.74 15.81 -0.02
N VAL A 161 6.02 16.16 -0.10
CA VAL A 161 6.46 17.18 -1.06
C VAL A 161 6.71 16.60 -2.44
N PHE A 162 7.03 15.31 -2.52
CA PHE A 162 7.17 14.52 -3.74
C PHE A 162 6.45 13.19 -3.59
N ASN A 163 6.02 12.61 -4.71
CA ASN A 163 5.48 11.25 -4.81
C ASN A 163 6.29 10.48 -5.85
N GLU A 164 6.81 9.30 -5.46
CA GLU A 164 7.61 8.43 -6.33
C GLU A 164 8.79 9.13 -7.03
N PRO A 165 9.67 9.82 -6.28
CA PRO A 165 10.75 10.61 -6.86
C PRO A 165 11.83 9.76 -7.56
N ASP A 166 11.85 8.46 -7.33
CA ASP A 166 12.70 7.47 -8.00
C ASP A 166 12.14 6.99 -9.35
N TRP A 167 10.88 7.33 -9.68
CA TRP A 167 10.28 7.00 -10.97
C TRP A 167 10.66 8.06 -12.02
N LYS A 168 11.58 7.69 -12.92
CA LYS A 168 12.16 8.62 -13.90
C LYS A 168 11.11 9.32 -14.77
N ASN A 169 10.00 8.67 -15.09
CA ASN A 169 8.95 9.26 -15.93
C ASN A 169 8.26 10.46 -15.30
N TRP A 170 8.19 10.51 -13.97
CA TRP A 170 7.63 11.66 -13.26
C TRP A 170 8.58 12.86 -13.25
N ASN A 171 9.87 12.62 -13.23
CA ASN A 171 10.91 13.65 -13.23
C ASN A 171 10.61 14.79 -12.24
N MET A 172 10.37 14.42 -10.98
CA MET A 172 9.90 15.35 -9.95
C MET A 172 10.95 16.35 -9.48
N GLY A 173 12.23 16.09 -9.67
CA GLY A 173 13.34 16.91 -9.20
C GLY A 173 14.47 16.06 -8.61
N LYS A 174 15.38 16.73 -7.93
CA LYS A 174 16.59 16.11 -7.36
C LYS A 174 16.50 16.00 -5.84
N LYS A 175 17.27 15.10 -5.23
CA LYS A 175 17.32 14.93 -3.78
C LYS A 175 17.55 16.22 -2.98
N PRO A 176 18.42 17.18 -3.40
CA PRO A 176 18.57 18.45 -2.71
C PRO A 176 17.29 19.30 -2.70
N ASP A 177 16.46 19.23 -3.75
CA ASP A 177 15.23 20.00 -3.85
C ASP A 177 14.21 19.52 -2.80
N PHE A 178 14.12 18.21 -2.61
CA PHE A 178 13.35 17.55 -1.58
C PHE A 178 13.65 18.14 -0.20
N LYS A 179 14.94 18.19 0.14
CA LYS A 179 15.41 18.73 1.43
C LYS A 179 15.05 20.22 1.58
N LYS A 180 15.20 21.02 0.52
CA LYS A 180 14.86 22.44 0.54
C LYS A 180 13.37 22.65 0.76
N LEU A 181 12.51 21.90 0.07
CA LEU A 181 11.05 21.97 0.20
C LEU A 181 10.60 21.62 1.61
N PHE A 182 11.08 20.52 2.19
CA PHE A 182 10.73 20.16 3.57
C PHE A 182 11.15 21.25 4.58
N ARG A 183 12.30 21.89 4.39
CA ARG A 183 12.73 23.00 5.24
C ARG A 183 11.80 24.21 5.16
N LYS A 184 11.32 24.53 3.95
CA LYS A 184 10.36 25.63 3.77
C LYS A 184 9.01 25.35 4.45
N CYS A 185 8.63 24.08 4.59
CA CYS A 185 7.39 23.67 5.25
C CYS A 185 7.55 23.44 6.77
N ASN A 186 8.68 23.80 7.37
CA ASN A 186 8.99 23.46 8.75
C ASN A 186 7.95 24.02 9.76
N ASP A 187 7.41 25.19 9.48
CA ASP A 187 6.51 25.93 10.37
C ASP A 187 5.01 25.70 10.06
N TRP A 188 4.70 24.69 9.23
CA TRP A 188 3.31 24.44 8.82
C TRP A 188 2.48 23.70 9.88
N GLY A 189 3.12 23.14 10.91
CA GLY A 189 2.42 22.35 11.94
C GLY A 189 1.90 21.00 11.45
N VAL A 190 2.36 20.53 10.27
CA VAL A 190 1.93 19.27 9.66
C VAL A 190 3.05 18.22 9.74
N LEU A 191 2.69 16.93 9.75
CA LEU A 191 3.67 15.85 9.64
C LEU A 191 4.25 15.81 8.22
N ARG A 192 5.57 15.87 8.11
CA ARG A 192 6.27 15.77 6.84
C ARG A 192 6.59 14.32 6.55
N VAL A 193 6.07 13.81 5.43
CA VAL A 193 6.11 12.40 5.04
C VAL A 193 7.05 12.22 3.85
N GLY A 194 7.94 11.23 3.92
CA GLY A 194 8.84 10.91 2.81
C GLY A 194 9.81 9.77 3.13
N PRO A 195 10.48 9.27 2.11
CA PRO A 195 10.60 9.76 0.74
C PRO A 195 9.48 9.36 -0.22
N SER A 196 8.58 8.46 0.16
CA SER A 196 7.47 7.98 -0.69
C SER A 196 7.95 7.50 -2.07
N THR A 197 9.04 6.72 -2.08
CA THR A 197 9.59 6.13 -3.30
C THR A 197 8.64 5.10 -3.88
N LEU A 198 8.58 4.97 -5.22
CA LEU A 198 7.82 3.95 -5.92
C LEU A 198 8.24 2.54 -5.50
N ALA A 199 9.55 2.31 -5.41
CA ALA A 199 10.12 1.02 -5.07
C ALA A 199 10.82 1.04 -3.70
N THR A 200 10.85 -0.13 -3.04
CA THR A 200 11.49 -0.26 -1.72
C THR A 200 13.01 -0.22 -1.75
N ASN A 201 13.63 -0.55 -2.89
CA ASN A 201 15.10 -0.62 -2.99
C ASN A 201 15.80 0.74 -2.88
N PRO A 202 15.32 1.88 -3.42
CA PRO A 202 15.98 3.18 -3.27
C PRO A 202 15.57 3.93 -1.98
N SER A 203 14.56 3.45 -1.25
CA SER A 203 13.96 4.17 -0.11
C SER A 203 14.97 4.60 0.94
N GLU A 204 15.92 3.73 1.27
CA GLU A 204 16.91 4.00 2.31
C GLU A 204 17.84 5.16 1.91
N GLU A 205 18.29 5.22 0.66
CA GLU A 205 19.16 6.27 0.14
C GLU A 205 18.44 7.63 0.12
N TRP A 206 17.19 7.65 -0.36
CA TRP A 206 16.37 8.86 -0.35
C TRP A 206 16.08 9.34 1.07
N PHE A 207 15.70 8.42 1.97
CA PHE A 207 15.46 8.73 3.38
C PHE A 207 16.69 9.31 4.08
N HIS A 208 17.88 8.79 3.79
CA HIS A 208 19.11 9.31 4.37
C HIS A 208 19.27 10.81 4.09
N THR A 209 18.93 11.26 2.89
CA THR A 209 19.05 12.66 2.47
C THR A 209 18.13 13.60 3.27
N ILE A 210 16.93 13.14 3.64
CA ILE A 210 15.85 13.97 4.20
C ILE A 210 15.51 13.66 5.65
N SER A 211 16.07 12.63 6.24
CA SER A 211 15.65 12.11 7.55
C SER A 211 15.64 13.14 8.67
N SER A 212 16.46 14.18 8.61
CA SER A 212 16.45 15.29 9.57
C SER A 212 15.32 16.31 9.37
N ASN A 213 14.58 16.20 8.27
CA ASN A 213 13.57 17.19 7.87
C ASN A 213 12.15 16.59 7.78
N ILE A 214 11.96 15.36 8.19
CA ILE A 214 10.68 14.66 8.17
C ILE A 214 10.38 14.01 9.52
N GLU A 215 9.12 13.82 9.83
CA GLU A 215 8.63 13.08 11.01
C GLU A 215 8.30 11.63 10.65
N VAL A 216 7.87 11.38 9.42
CA VAL A 216 7.34 10.10 8.98
C VAL A 216 8.17 9.57 7.82
N GLY A 217 8.76 8.38 7.98
CA GLY A 217 9.36 7.64 6.88
C GLY A 217 8.30 6.90 6.07
N SER A 218 8.45 6.88 4.74
CA SER A 218 7.43 6.29 3.86
C SER A 218 8.02 5.69 2.58
N THR A 219 7.37 4.67 2.04
CA THR A 219 7.66 4.08 0.72
C THR A 219 6.44 3.38 0.18
N HIS A 220 6.29 3.34 -1.14
CA HIS A 220 5.39 2.41 -1.81
C HIS A 220 6.06 1.05 -1.99
N THR A 221 5.33 0.10 -2.53
CA THR A 221 5.81 -1.27 -2.76
C THR A 221 5.61 -1.73 -4.20
N LEU A 222 5.59 -0.77 -5.14
CA LEU A 222 5.37 -1.05 -6.56
C LEU A 222 6.58 -1.68 -7.24
N GLY A 223 7.72 -1.71 -6.55
CA GLY A 223 8.96 -2.38 -6.94
C GLY A 223 9.77 -2.81 -5.71
N GLY A 224 10.87 -3.54 -5.96
CA GLY A 224 11.71 -4.09 -4.91
C GLY A 224 11.20 -5.43 -4.37
N ASN A 225 11.42 -5.70 -3.07
CA ASN A 225 11.03 -6.95 -2.43
C ASN A 225 10.69 -6.78 -0.94
N MET A 226 10.08 -7.83 -0.34
CA MET A 226 9.64 -7.80 1.07
C MET A 226 10.79 -7.56 2.04
N LYS A 227 11.98 -8.11 1.76
CA LYS A 227 13.14 -7.90 2.65
C LYS A 227 13.51 -6.42 2.73
N GLN A 228 13.57 -5.74 1.58
CA GLN A 228 13.88 -4.30 1.51
C GLN A 228 12.81 -3.46 2.22
N TYR A 229 11.53 -3.82 2.07
CA TYR A 229 10.44 -3.17 2.80
C TYR A 229 10.61 -3.30 4.31
N ILE A 230 10.88 -4.52 4.81
CA ILE A 230 11.14 -4.80 6.22
C ILE A 230 12.37 -4.02 6.73
N ASP A 231 13.46 -4.08 5.99
CA ASP A 231 14.71 -3.42 6.36
C ASP A 231 14.53 -1.89 6.46
N PHE A 232 13.78 -1.32 5.51
CA PHE A 232 13.50 0.12 5.51
C PHE A 232 12.60 0.54 6.68
N ILE A 233 11.51 -0.18 6.97
CA ILE A 233 10.68 0.06 8.17
C ILE A 233 11.55 0.06 9.43
N ASN A 234 12.36 -0.98 9.59
CA ASN A 234 13.27 -1.09 10.74
C ASN A 234 14.29 0.06 10.81
N LYS A 235 14.78 0.53 9.67
CA LYS A 235 15.68 1.69 9.58
C LYS A 235 15.02 2.98 10.08
N VAL A 236 13.80 3.25 9.62
CA VAL A 236 13.00 4.41 10.03
C VAL A 236 12.72 4.35 11.53
N LYS A 237 12.26 3.20 12.03
CA LYS A 237 11.97 3.01 13.48
C LYS A 237 13.22 3.15 14.36
N ARG A 238 14.39 2.67 13.93
CA ARG A 238 15.66 2.92 14.65
C ARG A 238 16.03 4.40 14.76
N ARG A 239 15.56 5.23 13.82
CA ARG A 239 15.69 6.70 13.87
C ARG A 239 14.60 7.36 14.72
N LYS A 240 13.78 6.58 15.43
CA LYS A 240 12.66 7.05 16.28
C LYS A 240 11.66 7.90 15.50
N LYS A 241 11.41 7.56 14.24
CA LYS A 241 10.42 8.21 13.40
C LYS A 241 9.22 7.31 13.20
N LEU A 242 8.08 7.92 12.93
CA LEU A 242 6.86 7.24 12.49
C LEU A 242 7.11 6.60 11.12
N PHE A 243 6.33 5.58 10.80
CA PHE A 243 6.34 4.97 9.48
C PHE A 243 4.93 4.89 8.89
N MET A 244 4.82 5.26 7.64
CA MET A 244 3.60 5.18 6.86
C MET A 244 3.83 4.43 5.54
N ASN A 245 2.87 3.57 5.14
CA ASN A 245 2.72 3.21 3.74
C ASN A 245 1.64 4.10 3.12
N PRO A 246 2.00 5.12 2.32
CA PRO A 246 1.05 6.12 1.85
C PRO A 246 0.25 5.65 0.63
N GLU A 247 0.54 4.44 0.10
CA GLU A 247 -0.14 3.90 -1.07
C GLU A 247 -0.15 2.36 -1.03
N VAL A 248 -1.06 1.81 -0.22
CA VAL A 248 -1.20 0.36 -0.05
C VAL A 248 -1.99 -0.25 -1.20
N HIS A 249 -1.39 -1.16 -1.94
CA HIS A 249 -2.03 -1.89 -3.03
C HIS A 249 -2.53 -3.27 -2.61
N SER A 250 -1.74 -3.99 -1.83
CA SER A 250 -2.00 -5.39 -1.47
C SER A 250 -2.07 -5.57 0.05
N LEU A 251 -2.96 -6.45 0.52
CA LEU A 251 -3.15 -6.67 1.96
C LEU A 251 -1.87 -7.14 2.67
N VAL A 252 -0.98 -7.86 1.99
CA VAL A 252 0.28 -8.31 2.58
C VAL A 252 1.15 -7.17 3.09
N GLU A 253 1.07 -6.00 2.49
CA GLU A 253 1.86 -4.81 2.88
C GLU A 253 1.51 -4.36 4.29
N VAL A 254 0.22 -4.34 4.61
CA VAL A 254 -0.27 -3.97 5.95
C VAL A 254 -0.24 -5.12 6.95
N ILE A 255 -0.33 -6.38 6.51
CA ILE A 255 -0.09 -7.54 7.39
C ILE A 255 1.36 -7.49 7.91
N VAL A 256 2.33 -7.31 7.02
CA VAL A 256 3.75 -7.18 7.39
C VAL A 256 4.00 -5.88 8.14
N GLY A 257 3.38 -4.79 7.69
CA GLY A 257 3.47 -3.48 8.34
C GLY A 257 3.00 -3.51 9.79
N ALA A 258 1.84 -4.09 10.06
CA ALA A 258 1.29 -4.25 11.42
C ALA A 258 2.24 -5.09 12.30
N GLU A 259 2.80 -6.19 11.78
CA GLU A 259 3.77 -6.99 12.52
C GLU A 259 5.01 -6.18 12.92
N LEU A 260 5.45 -5.27 12.06
CA LEU A 260 6.60 -4.38 12.31
C LEU A 260 6.24 -3.10 13.07
N GLY A 261 4.95 -2.87 13.33
CA GLY A 261 4.44 -1.70 14.05
C GLY A 261 4.55 -0.40 13.25
N ILE A 262 4.10 -0.40 12.00
CA ILE A 262 3.92 0.85 11.27
C ILE A 262 2.77 1.65 11.91
N ASP A 263 2.83 2.97 11.79
CA ASP A 263 1.91 3.86 12.49
C ASP A 263 0.64 4.11 11.67
N SER A 264 0.77 4.26 10.34
CA SER A 264 -0.35 4.55 9.45
C SER A 264 -0.23 3.89 8.08
N ALA A 265 -1.35 3.75 7.38
CA ALA A 265 -1.44 3.19 6.04
C ALA A 265 -2.58 3.84 5.25
N CYS A 266 -2.36 4.11 3.97
CA CYS A 266 -3.34 4.69 3.07
C CYS A 266 -3.65 3.73 1.92
N TRP A 267 -4.91 3.34 1.76
CA TRP A 267 -5.32 2.47 0.66
C TRP A 267 -5.38 3.25 -0.65
N TRP A 268 -4.66 2.79 -1.65
CA TRP A 268 -4.64 3.41 -2.98
C TRP A 268 -5.96 3.28 -3.73
N ASP A 269 -6.71 2.22 -3.52
CA ASP A 269 -7.97 1.93 -4.20
C ASP A 269 -9.08 1.66 -3.18
N GLN A 270 -10.24 1.28 -3.65
CA GLN A 270 -11.40 0.95 -2.84
C GLN A 270 -11.05 0.07 -1.63
N ILE A 271 -11.53 0.46 -0.46
CA ILE A 271 -11.55 -0.40 0.72
C ILE A 271 -12.68 -1.41 0.53
N ASN A 272 -12.35 -2.59 0.02
CA ASN A 272 -13.29 -3.69 -0.10
C ASN A 272 -13.55 -4.36 1.27
N VAL A 273 -14.50 -5.30 1.34
CA VAL A 273 -14.89 -5.96 2.60
C VAL A 273 -13.70 -6.65 3.28
N GLY A 274 -12.81 -7.29 2.54
CA GLY A 274 -11.62 -7.96 3.12
C GLY A 274 -10.60 -6.97 3.71
N ARG A 275 -10.39 -5.81 3.05
CA ARG A 275 -9.54 -4.72 3.58
C ARG A 275 -10.15 -4.14 4.86
N ALA A 276 -11.46 -3.86 4.86
CA ALA A 276 -12.18 -3.39 6.04
C ALA A 276 -12.16 -4.41 7.20
N ALA A 277 -12.32 -5.69 6.89
CA ALA A 277 -12.20 -6.76 7.89
C ALA A 277 -10.81 -6.78 8.53
N PHE A 278 -9.74 -6.56 7.76
CA PHE A 278 -8.38 -6.47 8.30
C PHE A 278 -8.19 -5.20 9.16
N MET A 279 -8.65 -4.04 8.68
CA MET A 279 -8.60 -2.79 9.46
C MET A 279 -9.24 -2.96 10.82
N LYS A 280 -10.43 -3.59 10.88
CA LYS A 280 -11.12 -3.92 12.13
C LYS A 280 -10.33 -4.92 12.97
N ALA A 281 -9.93 -6.04 12.39
CA ALA A 281 -9.27 -7.13 13.11
C ALA A 281 -7.94 -6.70 13.74
N CYS A 282 -7.15 -5.87 13.04
CA CYS A 282 -5.85 -5.44 13.54
C CYS A 282 -5.92 -4.42 14.70
N GLN A 283 -7.10 -3.89 15.03
CA GLN A 283 -7.31 -3.11 16.26
C GLN A 283 -7.39 -4.01 17.50
N GLY A 284 -7.51 -5.32 17.32
CA GLY A 284 -7.50 -6.30 18.39
C GLY A 284 -6.10 -6.88 18.63
N ARG A 285 -6.01 -8.20 18.72
CA ARG A 285 -4.76 -8.89 19.10
C ARG A 285 -4.38 -9.95 18.06
N ARG A 286 -3.14 -9.92 17.60
CA ARG A 286 -2.58 -10.90 16.66
C ARG A 286 -2.24 -12.20 17.42
N LEU A 287 -2.86 -13.32 17.01
CA LEU A 287 -2.65 -14.65 17.56
C LEU A 287 -1.52 -15.40 16.85
N ALA A 288 -1.45 -15.29 15.52
CA ALA A 288 -0.44 -15.97 14.72
C ALA A 288 -0.02 -15.14 13.51
N TYR A 289 1.24 -15.31 13.10
CA TYR A 289 1.80 -14.67 11.92
C TYR A 289 2.89 -15.54 11.30
N VAL A 290 2.87 -15.65 9.97
CA VAL A 290 3.89 -16.33 9.18
C VAL A 290 4.09 -15.58 7.87
N GLN A 291 5.35 -15.39 7.45
CA GLN A 291 5.70 -14.73 6.19
C GLN A 291 6.59 -15.61 5.32
N VAL A 292 6.55 -15.35 4.02
CA VAL A 292 7.46 -15.92 3.01
C VAL A 292 8.05 -14.76 2.21
N LYS A 293 9.25 -14.35 2.57
CA LYS A 293 9.91 -13.15 2.00
C LYS A 293 10.12 -13.28 0.49
N GLU A 294 10.51 -14.46 0.04
CA GLU A 294 10.81 -14.77 -1.36
C GLU A 294 9.57 -14.71 -2.25
N ASN A 295 8.38 -14.90 -1.65
CA ASN A 295 7.09 -14.85 -2.34
C ASN A 295 6.34 -13.54 -2.08
N TRP A 296 6.93 -12.60 -1.32
CA TRP A 296 6.23 -11.39 -0.90
C TRP A 296 4.83 -11.70 -0.33
N SER A 297 4.77 -12.67 0.57
CA SER A 297 3.51 -13.24 1.04
C SER A 297 3.49 -13.39 2.56
N ALA A 298 2.33 -13.22 3.17
CA ALA A 298 2.12 -13.44 4.60
C ALA A 298 0.70 -13.95 4.89
N GLY A 299 0.58 -14.69 6.01
CA GLY A 299 -0.67 -15.11 6.61
C GLY A 299 -0.69 -14.80 8.10
N CYS A 300 -1.85 -14.43 8.65
CA CYS A 300 -2.01 -14.10 10.06
C CYS A 300 -3.40 -14.45 10.57
N VAL A 301 -3.52 -14.55 11.90
CA VAL A 301 -4.79 -14.65 12.62
C VAL A 301 -4.83 -13.58 13.68
N TYR A 302 -5.95 -12.87 13.74
CA TYR A 302 -6.27 -11.86 14.75
C TYR A 302 -7.53 -12.23 15.50
N ARG A 303 -7.58 -11.89 16.79
CA ARG A 303 -8.81 -11.70 17.53
C ARG A 303 -9.16 -10.23 17.43
N GLY A 304 -10.26 -9.91 16.76
CA GLY A 304 -10.74 -8.54 16.62
C GLY A 304 -11.24 -7.95 17.95
N PRO A 305 -11.52 -6.65 18.00
CA PRO A 305 -12.10 -5.99 19.18
C PRO A 305 -13.53 -6.48 19.51
N ASP A 306 -14.18 -7.14 18.55
CA ASP A 306 -15.48 -7.82 18.68
C ASP A 306 -15.37 -9.29 19.12
N ASP A 307 -14.18 -9.72 19.57
CA ASP A 307 -13.84 -11.11 19.96
C ASP A 307 -13.94 -12.15 18.83
N VAL A 308 -14.22 -11.71 17.60
CA VAL A 308 -14.23 -12.58 16.41
C VAL A 308 -12.81 -12.92 15.99
N LEU A 309 -12.56 -14.18 15.62
CA LEU A 309 -11.29 -14.59 15.05
C LEU A 309 -11.31 -14.40 13.54
N TYR A 310 -10.33 -13.65 13.05
CA TYR A 310 -10.14 -13.34 11.63
C TYR A 310 -8.82 -13.94 11.12
N GLY A 311 -8.86 -14.65 10.02
CA GLY A 311 -7.68 -15.13 9.32
C GLY A 311 -7.51 -14.44 7.98
N PHE A 312 -6.26 -14.16 7.62
CA PHE A 312 -5.90 -13.48 6.36
C PHE A 312 -4.69 -14.14 5.72
N ALA A 313 -4.69 -14.19 4.38
CA ALA A 313 -3.51 -14.53 3.58
C ALA A 313 -3.47 -13.67 2.32
N SER A 314 -2.29 -13.15 1.98
CA SER A 314 -2.11 -12.30 0.82
C SER A 314 -0.68 -12.37 0.28
N THR A 315 -0.51 -11.98 -1.00
CA THR A 315 0.77 -11.75 -1.64
C THR A 315 0.77 -10.41 -2.35
N ASN A 316 1.96 -9.84 -2.63
CA ASN A 316 2.06 -8.56 -3.32
C ASN A 316 1.77 -8.71 -4.83
N GLU A 317 0.99 -7.80 -5.39
CA GLU A 317 0.53 -7.85 -6.78
C GLU A 317 1.58 -7.39 -7.80
N ARG A 318 2.49 -6.51 -7.40
CA ARG A 318 3.42 -5.81 -8.31
C ARG A 318 4.77 -6.49 -8.43
N THR A 319 5.22 -7.15 -7.39
CA THR A 319 6.56 -7.75 -7.31
C THR A 319 6.64 -9.17 -7.86
N ASN A 320 5.69 -9.61 -8.68
CA ASN A 320 5.58 -10.98 -9.19
C ASN A 320 5.57 -12.03 -8.07
N GLY A 321 4.85 -11.76 -6.98
CA GLY A 321 4.72 -12.66 -5.84
C GLY A 321 4.37 -14.07 -6.30
N LYS A 322 5.20 -15.05 -5.93
CA LYS A 322 4.92 -16.45 -6.16
C LYS A 322 3.76 -16.89 -5.29
N GLU A 323 3.00 -17.87 -5.73
CA GLU A 323 1.91 -18.43 -4.95
C GLU A 323 2.40 -19.09 -3.67
N THR A 324 1.71 -18.86 -2.56
CA THR A 324 1.96 -19.52 -1.28
C THR A 324 0.67 -20.15 -0.77
N LYS A 325 0.72 -21.44 -0.47
CA LYS A 325 -0.36 -22.13 0.24
C LYS A 325 -0.19 -21.93 1.74
N TYR A 326 -1.22 -21.44 2.42
CA TYR A 326 -1.26 -21.33 3.86
C TYR A 326 -2.21 -22.38 4.44
N LYS A 327 -1.74 -23.10 5.47
CA LYS A 327 -2.49 -24.06 6.29
C LYS A 327 -2.78 -23.41 7.64
N PHE A 328 -4.00 -22.99 7.88
CA PHE A 328 -4.42 -22.44 9.16
C PHE A 328 -4.88 -23.58 10.08
N VAL A 329 -4.29 -23.68 11.26
CA VAL A 329 -4.49 -24.81 12.17
C VAL A 329 -4.86 -24.28 13.55
N CYS A 330 -6.10 -24.52 13.97
CA CYS A 330 -6.51 -24.34 15.37
C CYS A 330 -5.96 -25.51 16.20
N THR A 331 -5.16 -25.20 17.24
CA THR A 331 -4.37 -26.21 17.96
C THR A 331 -5.04 -26.72 19.24
N ASP A 332 -6.03 -26.03 19.74
CA ASP A 332 -6.64 -26.30 21.06
C ASP A 332 -8.05 -26.91 21.00
N GLN A 333 -8.78 -26.71 19.91
CA GLN A 333 -10.14 -27.27 19.75
C GLN A 333 -10.56 -27.35 18.29
N ASP A 334 -11.70 -27.97 18.03
CA ASP A 334 -12.37 -27.99 16.74
C ASP A 334 -12.84 -26.56 16.38
N ALA A 335 -12.95 -26.27 15.08
CA ALA A 335 -13.37 -24.95 14.63
C ALA A 335 -14.06 -24.98 13.27
N THR A 336 -14.99 -24.06 13.04
CA THR A 336 -15.60 -23.82 11.73
C THR A 336 -15.02 -22.56 11.11
N TYR A 337 -14.54 -22.67 9.88
CA TYR A 337 -13.95 -21.58 9.08
C TYR A 337 -15.00 -21.08 8.10
N TYR A 338 -15.23 -19.78 8.05
CA TYR A 338 -16.21 -19.13 7.19
C TYR A 338 -15.51 -18.26 6.14
N PRO A 339 -15.30 -18.74 4.89
CA PRO A 339 -14.67 -17.96 3.82
C PRO A 339 -15.41 -16.65 3.59
N ASN A 340 -14.65 -15.54 3.50
CA ASN A 340 -15.18 -14.18 3.36
C ASN A 340 -16.22 -13.77 4.43
N GLY A 341 -16.20 -14.41 5.59
CA GLY A 341 -17.17 -14.20 6.66
C GLY A 341 -18.58 -14.72 6.34
N ASP A 342 -18.76 -15.50 5.29
CA ASP A 342 -20.05 -16.04 4.83
C ASP A 342 -20.48 -17.22 5.73
N LYS A 343 -21.44 -16.95 6.62
CA LYS A 343 -21.93 -17.93 7.60
C LYS A 343 -22.62 -19.15 6.97
N GLU A 344 -23.03 -19.07 5.71
CA GLU A 344 -23.66 -20.20 5.00
C GLU A 344 -22.62 -21.19 4.42
N LYS A 345 -21.35 -20.79 4.36
CA LYS A 345 -20.25 -21.57 3.77
C LYS A 345 -19.24 -22.07 4.81
N GLY A 346 -19.71 -22.45 5.97
CA GLY A 346 -18.86 -22.96 7.04
C GLY A 346 -18.16 -24.27 6.67
N ILE A 347 -16.85 -24.34 6.93
CA ILE A 347 -16.01 -25.52 6.72
C ILE A 347 -15.51 -25.98 8.08
N PHE A 348 -16.07 -27.07 8.59
CA PHE A 348 -15.67 -27.65 9.87
C PHE A 348 -14.30 -28.33 9.75
N LYS A 349 -13.46 -28.15 10.77
CA LYS A 349 -12.15 -28.79 10.93
C LYS A 349 -12.00 -29.27 12.37
N LYS A 350 -11.50 -30.50 12.51
CA LYS A 350 -11.10 -31.02 13.81
C LYS A 350 -9.86 -30.30 14.32
N ARG A 351 -9.67 -30.31 15.63
CA ARG A 351 -8.44 -29.82 16.25
C ARG A 351 -7.19 -30.37 15.55
N GLY A 352 -6.30 -29.49 15.15
CA GLY A 352 -5.07 -29.84 14.45
C GLY A 352 -5.23 -30.05 12.93
N GLU A 353 -6.47 -30.11 12.41
CA GLU A 353 -6.73 -30.24 10.99
C GLU A 353 -6.59 -28.90 10.26
N PRO A 354 -5.92 -28.83 9.10
CA PRO A 354 -5.69 -27.58 8.40
C PRO A 354 -6.92 -27.11 7.60
N TYR A 355 -7.20 -25.80 7.67
CA TYR A 355 -7.95 -25.06 6.67
C TYR A 355 -6.97 -24.41 5.68
N GLU A 356 -7.09 -24.72 4.38
CA GLU A 356 -6.11 -24.31 3.38
C GLU A 356 -6.61 -23.13 2.56
N VAL A 357 -5.77 -22.12 2.39
CA VAL A 357 -6.00 -20.97 1.50
C VAL A 357 -4.77 -20.71 0.63
N GLN A 358 -4.98 -20.17 -0.56
CA GLN A 358 -3.90 -19.89 -1.50
C GLN A 358 -3.75 -18.37 -1.69
N ALA A 359 -2.64 -17.81 -1.21
CA ALA A 359 -2.25 -16.45 -1.49
C ALA A 359 -1.65 -16.38 -2.90
N LYS A 360 -2.35 -15.71 -3.82
CA LYS A 360 -1.97 -15.61 -5.23
C LYS A 360 -2.44 -14.29 -5.84
N ILE A 361 -1.86 -13.93 -6.97
CA ILE A 361 -2.33 -12.86 -7.86
C ILE A 361 -3.23 -13.45 -8.95
N LYS A 362 -4.11 -12.64 -9.52
CA LYS A 362 -4.97 -13.06 -10.65
C LYS A 362 -4.18 -13.23 -11.96
N GLY A 363 -2.98 -12.67 -12.04
CA GLY A 363 -2.09 -12.68 -13.20
C GLY A 363 -1.08 -11.54 -13.10
N LYS A 364 -0.08 -11.50 -13.98
CA LYS A 364 0.93 -10.42 -13.99
C LYS A 364 0.26 -9.06 -14.10
N GLY A 365 0.57 -8.14 -13.18
CA GLY A 365 -0.02 -6.81 -13.12
C GLY A 365 -1.52 -6.78 -12.75
N LYS A 366 -2.07 -7.87 -12.22
CA LYS A 366 -3.44 -7.95 -11.71
C LYS A 366 -3.45 -7.90 -10.19
N PRO A 367 -4.52 -7.37 -9.56
CA PRO A 367 -4.63 -7.29 -8.11
C PRO A 367 -4.44 -8.66 -7.44
N SER A 368 -3.81 -8.66 -6.27
CA SER A 368 -3.76 -9.85 -5.41
C SER A 368 -5.16 -10.21 -4.93
N ILE A 369 -5.40 -11.52 -4.76
CA ILE A 369 -6.63 -12.00 -4.15
C ILE A 369 -6.45 -11.91 -2.64
N THR A 370 -7.25 -11.07 -1.98
CA THR A 370 -7.35 -11.06 -0.52
C THR A 370 -8.12 -12.31 -0.10
N GLN A 371 -7.42 -13.25 0.52
CA GLN A 371 -8.05 -14.40 1.16
C GLN A 371 -8.28 -14.05 2.62
N TRP A 372 -9.55 -14.05 3.04
CA TRP A 372 -9.90 -13.85 4.44
C TRP A 372 -11.06 -14.74 4.87
N PHE A 373 -11.16 -14.99 6.15
CA PHE A 373 -12.19 -15.81 6.74
C PHE A 373 -12.36 -15.47 8.23
N THR A 374 -13.50 -15.82 8.79
CA THR A 374 -13.69 -15.84 10.24
C THR A 374 -13.63 -17.28 10.76
N VAL A 375 -13.30 -17.43 12.04
CA VAL A 375 -13.22 -18.72 12.71
C VAL A 375 -14.14 -18.71 13.90
N VAL A 376 -15.00 -19.71 14.00
CA VAL A 376 -15.85 -19.95 15.17
C VAL A 376 -15.38 -21.24 15.83
N PRO A 377 -14.84 -21.17 17.06
CA PRO A 377 -14.49 -22.34 17.83
C PRO A 377 -15.73 -23.20 18.10
N ALA A 378 -15.59 -24.53 18.11
CA ALA A 378 -16.62 -25.41 18.58
C ALA A 378 -16.72 -25.30 20.13
N ASN A 379 -17.92 -25.17 20.63
CA ASN A 379 -18.21 -25.16 22.08
C ASN A 379 -17.95 -26.52 22.70
#